data_b35002abcc5cde95fcb632c3763c0f7f
#
_entry.id   b35002abcc5cde95fcb632c3763c0f7f
#
_cell.length_a   1.000
_cell.length_b   1.000
_cell.length_c   1.000
_cell.angle_alpha   90.00
_cell.angle_beta   90.00
_cell.angle_gamma   90.00
#
_symmetry.space_group_name_H-M   'P 1'
#
loop_
_entity.id
_entity.type
_entity.pdbx_description
1 polymer ?
#
loop_
_entity_poly.entity_id
_entity_poly.type
_entity_poly.pdbx_seq_one_letter_code
_entity_poly.pdbx_strand_id
1 'polypeptide(L)' 'MLVAIEGLPEAEREVFDLVRIQGLTYAEAAGVVGVSEKTVQRRLNRARLLLAKQLADLRPAQGP' A
#
# COMPACT_ATOMS: atom_id res chain seq x y z
N MET A 1 3.09 -4.19 14.24
CA MET A 1 3.49 -3.29 14.03
C MET A 1 3.05 -2.43 12.99
N LEU A 2 2.69 -1.36 13.17
CA LEU A 2 2.21 -0.49 12.23
C LEU A 2 3.24 0.21 11.49
N VAL A 3 4.45 -0.02 11.85
CA VAL A 3 5.53 0.70 11.23
C VAL A 3 5.55 0.55 9.73
N ALA A 4 5.25 -0.64 9.24
CA ALA A 4 5.33 -0.88 7.80
C ALA A 4 4.38 0.02 7.03
N ILE A 5 3.14 0.11 7.48
CA ILE A 5 2.18 0.94 6.77
C ILE A 5 2.47 2.41 6.99
N GLU A 6 2.83 2.79 8.19
CA GLU A 6 3.11 4.18 8.46
C GLU A 6 4.35 4.66 7.75
N GLY A 7 5.21 3.75 7.35
CA GLY A 7 6.40 4.12 6.61
C GLY A 7 6.19 4.30 5.14
N LEU A 8 4.98 4.06 4.64
CA LEU A 8 4.70 4.26 3.23
C LEU A 8 4.55 5.75 2.93
N PRO A 9 4.91 6.17 1.72
CA PRO A 9 4.60 7.53 1.31
C PRO A 9 3.12 7.77 1.42
N GLU A 10 2.73 8.99 1.67
CA GLU A 10 1.33 9.30 1.92
C GLU A 10 0.40 8.83 0.81
N ALA A 11 0.77 9.01 -0.43
CA ALA A 11 -0.09 8.63 -1.54
C ALA A 11 -0.34 7.13 -1.57
N GLU A 12 0.70 6.35 -1.37
CA GLU A 12 0.58 4.90 -1.36
C GLU A 12 -0.17 4.42 -0.14
N ARG A 13 0.06 5.06 1.01
CA ARG A 13 -0.60 4.68 2.23
C ARG A 13 -2.09 4.92 2.15
N GLU A 14 -2.49 6.04 1.57
CA GLU A 14 -3.90 6.37 1.45
C GLU A 14 -4.64 5.34 0.60
N VAL A 15 -4.07 4.98 -0.54
CA VAL A 15 -4.70 4.01 -1.41
C VAL A 15 -4.73 2.63 -0.75
N PHE A 16 -3.67 2.27 -0.08
CA PHE A 16 -3.62 0.98 0.60
C PHE A 16 -4.72 0.91 1.66
N ASP A 17 -4.89 1.97 2.42
CA ASP A 17 -5.90 2.00 3.45
C ASP A 17 -7.30 1.87 2.85
N LEU A 18 -7.58 2.61 1.79
CA LEU A 18 -8.91 2.57 1.21
C LEU A 18 -9.23 1.22 0.60
N VAL A 19 -8.30 0.64 -0.11
CA VAL A 19 -8.59 -0.59 -0.83
C VAL A 19 -8.41 -1.83 0.04
N ARG A 20 -7.33 -1.90 0.77
CA ARG A 20 -7.01 -3.13 1.49
C ARG A 20 -7.57 -3.19 2.90
N ILE A 21 -7.75 -2.06 3.53
CA ILE A 21 -8.26 -2.04 4.88
C ILE A 21 -9.73 -1.75 4.90
N GLN A 22 -10.18 -0.75 4.17
CA GLN A 22 -11.58 -0.40 4.15
C GLN A 22 -12.39 -1.18 3.11
N GLY A 23 -11.71 -1.84 2.19
CA GLY A 23 -12.41 -2.71 1.26
C GLY A 23 -13.04 -2.03 0.05
N LEU A 24 -12.61 -0.82 -0.27
CA LEU A 24 -13.15 -0.14 -1.44
C LEU A 24 -12.63 -0.78 -2.71
N THR A 25 -13.41 -0.68 -3.77
CA THR A 25 -12.92 -1.08 -5.08
C THR A 25 -11.97 -0.02 -5.60
N TYR A 26 -11.24 -0.35 -6.65
CA TYR A 26 -10.34 0.62 -7.27
C TYR A 26 -11.12 1.84 -7.74
N ALA A 27 -12.31 1.63 -8.32
CA ALA A 27 -13.11 2.74 -8.79
C ALA A 27 -13.54 3.63 -7.64
N GLU A 28 -13.95 3.02 -6.53
CA GLU A 28 -14.36 3.79 -5.38
C GLU A 28 -13.20 4.57 -4.78
N ALA A 29 -12.07 3.93 -4.66
CA ALA A 29 -10.90 4.59 -4.12
C ALA A 29 -10.46 5.73 -5.04
N ALA A 30 -10.54 5.53 -6.35
CA ALA A 30 -10.20 6.56 -7.30
C ALA A 30 -11.09 7.80 -7.12
N GLY A 31 -12.36 7.58 -6.88
CA GLY A 31 -13.28 8.69 -6.63
C GLY A 31 -12.96 9.44 -5.36
N VAL A 32 -12.57 8.72 -4.32
CA VAL A 32 -12.25 9.35 -3.04
C VAL A 32 -10.97 10.17 -3.15
N VAL A 33 -9.97 9.61 -3.80
CA VAL A 33 -8.69 10.29 -3.89
C VAL A 33 -8.64 11.32 -4.99
N GLY A 34 -9.48 11.17 -5.99
CA GLY A 34 -9.51 12.12 -7.09
C GLY A 34 -8.52 11.79 -8.18
N VAL A 35 -8.26 10.52 -8.43
CA VAL A 35 -7.35 10.10 -9.48
C VAL A 35 -8.00 9.00 -10.29
N SER A 36 -7.35 8.54 -11.33
CA SER A 36 -7.90 7.46 -12.16
C SER A 36 -7.70 6.12 -11.47
N GLU A 37 -8.47 5.13 -11.88
CA GLU A 37 -8.31 3.79 -11.35
C GLU A 37 -6.93 3.24 -11.65
N LYS A 38 -6.37 3.58 -12.78
CA LYS A 38 -5.05 3.12 -13.13
C LYS A 38 -4.02 3.67 -12.16
N THR A 39 -4.18 4.91 -11.73
CA THR A 39 -3.29 5.49 -10.76
C THR A 39 -3.44 4.80 -9.42
N VAL A 40 -4.67 4.46 -9.03
CA VAL A 40 -4.91 3.73 -7.78
C VAL A 40 -4.20 2.39 -7.84
N GLN A 41 -4.35 1.67 -8.96
CA GLN A 41 -3.73 0.39 -9.11
C GLN A 41 -2.22 0.48 -9.03
N ARG A 42 -1.64 1.48 -9.69
CA ARG A 42 -0.20 1.66 -9.68
C ARG A 42 0.31 1.98 -8.27
N ARG A 43 -0.39 2.85 -7.57
CA ARG A 43 0.02 3.21 -6.21
C ARG A 43 -0.13 2.02 -5.27
N LEU A 44 -1.17 1.22 -5.46
CA LEU A 44 -1.37 0.05 -4.62
C LEU A 44 -0.27 -0.97 -4.85
N ASN A 45 0.11 -1.18 -6.12
CA ASN A 45 1.20 -2.09 -6.42
C ASN A 45 2.49 -1.62 -5.80
N ARG A 46 2.75 -0.32 -5.83
CA ARG A 46 3.95 0.22 -5.22
C ARG A 46 3.91 0.04 -3.72
N ALA A 47 2.75 0.24 -3.09
CA ALA A 47 2.62 0.05 -1.66
C ALA A 47 2.93 -1.39 -1.29
N ARG A 48 2.44 -2.35 -2.09
CA ARG A 48 2.70 -3.75 -1.83
C ARG A 48 4.17 -4.08 -1.94
N LEU A 49 4.84 -3.51 -2.92
CA LEU A 49 6.26 -3.75 -3.07
C LEU A 49 7.05 -3.15 -1.91
N LEU A 50 6.69 -1.96 -1.49
CA LEU A 50 7.37 -1.33 -0.37
C LEU A 50 7.16 -2.10 0.93
N LEU A 51 5.95 -2.58 1.14
CA LEU A 51 5.67 -3.38 2.33
C LEU A 51 6.45 -4.68 2.30
N ALA A 52 6.51 -5.33 1.15
CA ALA A 52 7.24 -6.57 1.03
C ALA A 52 8.71 -6.36 1.32
N LYS A 53 9.25 -5.23 0.86
CA LYS A 53 10.64 -4.93 1.10
C LYS A 53 10.90 -4.68 2.58
N GLN A 54 10.01 -3.96 3.23
CA GLN A 54 10.18 -3.70 4.65
C GLN A 54 10.09 -4.98 5.47
N LEU A 55 9.17 -5.85 5.11
CA LEU A 55 9.05 -7.11 5.82
C LEU A 55 10.28 -7.97 5.64
N ALA A 56 10.84 -7.95 4.45
CA ALA A 56 12.06 -8.71 4.21
C ALA A 56 13.20 -8.18 5.06
N ASP A 57 13.29 -6.86 5.20
CA ASP A 57 14.34 -6.28 6.02
C ASP A 57 14.16 -6.60 7.50
N LEU A 58 12.92 -6.73 7.94
CA LEU A 58 12.68 -7.03 9.32
C LEU A 58 12.86 -8.49 9.64
N ARG A 59 12.89 -9.39 8.63
CA ARG A 59 13.00 -10.77 8.89
C ARG A 59 14.37 -11.05 9.22
N PRO A 60 14.70 -11.53 10.35
CA PRO A 60 16.05 -11.78 10.71
C PRO A 60 16.51 -12.96 10.03
N ALA A 61 17.53 -12.94 9.64
CA ALA A 61 18.15 -14.02 9.17
C ALA A 61 17.38 -15.10 8.78
N GLN A 62 16.51 -15.08 8.36
CA GLN A 62 15.87 -16.12 7.96
C GLN A 62 16.60 -16.94 7.23
N GLY A 63 17.18 -16.87 6.85
CA GLY A 63 17.80 -17.68 6.06
C GLY A 63 18.60 -18.36 6.48
N PRO A 64 19.27 -18.69 6.37
CA PRO A 64 20.09 -19.45 6.44
C PRO A 64 19.98 -19.97 6.74
#